data_a0600b6ec155ab029a9be0a7133d96b0
#
_entry.id   a0600b6ec155ab029a9be0a7133d96b0
#
_cell.length_a   1.000
_cell.length_b   1.000
_cell.length_c   1.000
_cell.angle_alpha   90.00
_cell.angle_beta   90.00
_cell.angle_gamma   90.00
#
_symmetry.space_group_name_H-M   'P 1'
#
loop_
_entity.id
_entity.type
_entity.pdbx_description
1 polymer ?
#
loop_
_entity_poly.entity_id
_entity_poly.type
_entity_poly.pdbx_seq_one_letter_code
_entity_poly.pdbx_strand_id
1 'polypeptide(L)'
;MRIDRLTSKLQLALSDSQSLAVGLDHPAIEPAHLMQALLEQQGGSIKPLLMQVGFDVNSLRKELSKELDQLPKIQNPTGDVNMSQDLARLLNQADRLAQQKGDQFISSELVLLAAMDDNSKLGKLLLGQGVSKKALENAINNLRGGEAVNDPNHEESRQALDKYTVDLTKRAEEGKLDPVIGRDDEIRRTIQVLQRRTKNNPVLIGEPGVGKTAIA
;
A
#
# COMPACT_ATOMS: atom_id res chain seq x y z
N MET A 1 -0.45 -23.86 -0.27
CA MET A 1 -0.14 -22.51 -0.80
C MET A 1 1.38 -22.37 -0.97
N ARG A 2 1.83 -21.70 -2.00
CA ARG A 2 3.25 -21.44 -2.28
C ARG A 2 3.60 -20.05 -1.73
N ILE A 3 4.39 -20.01 -0.67
CA ILE A 3 4.81 -18.74 0.00
C ILE A 3 5.68 -17.89 -0.94
N ASP A 4 6.41 -18.54 -1.86
CA ASP A 4 7.23 -17.89 -2.88
C ASP A 4 6.42 -17.06 -3.90
N ARG A 5 5.10 -17.20 -3.93
CA ARG A 5 4.20 -16.38 -4.75
C ARG A 5 3.66 -15.14 -4.05
N LEU A 6 4.02 -14.90 -2.81
CA LEU A 6 3.65 -13.64 -2.12
C LEU A 6 4.59 -12.52 -2.54
N THR A 7 4.07 -11.30 -2.66
CA THR A 7 4.93 -10.11 -2.80
C THR A 7 5.81 -9.93 -1.57
N SER A 8 6.94 -9.24 -1.70
CA SER A 8 7.87 -8.96 -0.59
C SER A 8 7.16 -8.29 0.59
N LYS A 9 6.26 -7.35 0.32
CA LYS A 9 5.43 -6.68 1.34
C LYS A 9 4.52 -7.65 2.08
N LEU A 10 3.85 -8.53 1.36
CA LEU A 10 2.95 -9.52 1.97
C LEU A 10 3.72 -10.58 2.76
N GLN A 11 4.91 -11.00 2.28
CA GLN A 11 5.78 -11.90 3.03
C GLN A 11 6.23 -11.27 4.36
N LEU A 12 6.64 -10.00 4.34
CA LEU A 12 6.99 -9.26 5.54
C LEU A 12 5.80 -9.15 6.50
N ALA A 13 4.61 -8.78 6.01
CA ALA A 13 3.41 -8.72 6.83
C ALA A 13 3.04 -10.07 7.46
N LEU A 14 3.28 -11.17 6.75
CA LEU A 14 3.06 -12.51 7.30
C LEU A 14 4.06 -12.84 8.42
N SER A 15 5.33 -12.46 8.27
CA SER A 15 6.35 -12.58 9.32
C SER A 15 6.02 -11.73 10.55
N ASP A 16 5.57 -10.48 10.33
CA ASP A 16 5.13 -9.58 11.41
C ASP A 16 3.89 -10.15 12.12
N SER A 17 2.96 -10.75 11.38
CA SER A 17 1.78 -11.40 11.96
C SER A 17 2.12 -12.63 12.81
N GLN A 18 3.16 -13.37 12.43
CA GLN A 18 3.70 -14.46 13.25
C GLN A 18 4.31 -13.92 14.55
N SER A 19 5.11 -12.87 14.46
CA SER A 19 5.70 -12.21 15.63
C SER A 19 4.63 -11.67 16.57
N LEU A 20 3.56 -11.11 16.03
CA LEU A 20 2.41 -10.61 16.78
C LEU A 20 1.68 -11.76 17.50
N ALA A 21 1.43 -12.86 16.81
CA ALA A 21 0.76 -14.04 17.40
C ALA A 21 1.58 -14.64 18.54
N VAL A 22 2.91 -14.76 18.36
CA VAL A 22 3.83 -15.19 19.43
C VAL A 22 3.81 -14.23 20.60
N GLY A 23 3.90 -12.92 20.34
CA GLY A 23 3.90 -11.89 21.40
C GLY A 23 2.60 -11.80 22.20
N LEU A 24 1.50 -12.30 21.65
CA LEU A 24 0.20 -12.36 22.33
C LEU A 24 -0.13 -13.74 22.92
N ASP A 25 0.80 -14.68 22.85
CA ASP A 25 0.67 -16.08 23.30
C ASP A 25 -0.47 -16.84 22.58
N HIS A 26 -0.72 -16.53 21.31
CA HIS A 26 -1.77 -17.19 20.55
C HIS A 26 -1.28 -18.50 19.90
N PRO A 27 -2.13 -19.56 19.82
CA PRO A 27 -1.76 -20.87 19.28
C PRO A 27 -1.59 -20.91 17.77
N ALA A 28 -2.15 -19.95 17.05
CA ALA A 28 -2.13 -19.89 15.60
C ALA A 28 -2.14 -18.46 15.09
N ILE A 29 -1.60 -18.27 13.89
CA ILE A 29 -1.69 -17.00 13.17
C ILE A 29 -3.08 -16.93 12.52
N GLU A 30 -3.92 -16.01 13.00
CA GLU A 30 -5.28 -15.79 12.49
C GLU A 30 -5.30 -14.66 11.44
N PRO A 31 -6.34 -14.56 10.59
CA PRO A 31 -6.52 -13.45 9.65
C PRO A 31 -6.43 -12.06 10.29
N ALA A 32 -6.86 -11.92 11.55
CA ALA A 32 -6.79 -10.68 12.30
C ALA A 32 -5.34 -10.23 12.54
N HIS A 33 -4.41 -11.15 12.82
CA HIS A 33 -2.98 -10.83 12.95
C HIS A 33 -2.42 -10.28 11.65
N LEU A 34 -2.73 -10.93 10.52
CA LEU A 34 -2.25 -10.47 9.21
C LEU A 34 -2.82 -9.10 8.86
N MET A 35 -4.11 -8.86 9.12
CA MET A 35 -4.72 -7.55 8.87
C MET A 35 -4.11 -6.46 9.75
N GLN A 36 -3.84 -6.74 11.03
CA GLN A 36 -3.18 -5.81 11.94
C GLN A 36 -1.77 -5.46 11.42
N ALA A 37 -0.98 -6.48 11.04
CA ALA A 37 0.36 -6.27 10.47
C ALA A 37 0.31 -5.42 9.18
N LEU A 38 -0.63 -5.68 8.27
CA LEU A 38 -0.81 -4.90 7.05
C LEU A 38 -1.20 -3.44 7.32
N LEU A 39 -1.99 -3.16 8.36
CA LEU A 39 -2.37 -1.80 8.75
C LEU A 39 -1.22 -1.02 9.39
N GLU A 40 -0.27 -1.70 10.03
CA GLU A 40 0.86 -1.10 10.73
C GLU A 40 2.12 -1.03 9.86
N GLN A 41 2.13 -1.74 8.75
CA GLN A 41 3.28 -1.83 7.86
C GLN A 41 3.69 -0.44 7.33
N GLN A 42 4.96 -0.07 7.58
CA GLN A 42 5.52 1.18 7.07
C GLN A 42 5.61 1.15 5.54
N GLY A 43 5.05 2.19 4.90
CA GLY A 43 4.98 2.24 3.44
C GLY A 43 4.14 1.10 2.85
N GLY A 44 3.16 0.57 3.59
CA GLY A 44 2.17 -0.38 3.09
C GLY A 44 1.05 0.33 2.31
N SER A 45 0.53 -0.32 1.28
CA SER A 45 -0.55 0.19 0.44
C SER A 45 -1.95 0.07 1.08
N ILE A 46 -2.11 -0.82 2.07
CA ILE A 46 -3.43 -1.18 2.60
C ILE A 46 -4.09 -0.03 3.37
N LYS A 47 -3.35 0.64 4.27
CA LYS A 47 -3.89 1.75 5.04
C LYS A 47 -4.37 2.91 4.16
N PRO A 48 -3.56 3.44 3.20
CA PRO A 48 -4.03 4.47 2.26
C PRO A 48 -5.23 4.02 1.41
N LEU A 49 -5.21 2.77 0.93
CA LEU A 49 -6.29 2.21 0.13
C LEU A 49 -7.62 2.17 0.90
N LEU A 50 -7.61 1.72 2.16
CA LEU A 50 -8.78 1.70 3.03
C LEU A 50 -9.31 3.10 3.30
N MET A 51 -8.43 4.06 3.58
CA MET A 51 -8.83 5.46 3.78
C MET A 51 -9.46 6.06 2.51
N GLN A 52 -8.92 5.76 1.33
CA GLN A 52 -9.44 6.23 0.04
C GLN A 52 -10.86 5.75 -0.23
N VAL A 53 -11.21 4.53 0.19
CA VAL A 53 -12.55 3.97 0.01
C VAL A 53 -13.50 4.27 1.18
N GLY A 54 -13.07 5.07 2.16
CA GLY A 54 -13.91 5.56 3.25
C GLY A 54 -13.96 4.66 4.49
N PHE A 55 -13.03 3.72 4.66
CA PHE A 55 -12.91 2.98 5.93
C PHE A 55 -12.42 3.88 7.06
N ASP A 56 -13.03 3.77 8.23
CA ASP A 56 -12.45 4.28 9.46
C ASP A 56 -11.38 3.30 9.98
N VAL A 57 -10.12 3.56 9.58
CA VAL A 57 -8.97 2.72 9.95
C VAL A 57 -8.79 2.65 11.48
N ASN A 58 -9.14 3.71 12.22
CA ASN A 58 -9.00 3.71 13.68
C ASN A 58 -10.07 2.82 14.32
N SER A 59 -11.30 2.86 13.81
CA SER A 59 -12.36 1.95 14.24
C SER A 59 -12.01 0.49 13.92
N LEU A 60 -11.53 0.23 12.71
CA LEU A 60 -11.10 -1.11 12.29
C LEU A 60 -9.99 -1.67 13.20
N ARG A 61 -8.97 -0.86 13.53
CA ARG A 61 -7.90 -1.26 14.46
C ARG A 61 -8.43 -1.63 15.83
N LYS A 62 -9.36 -0.85 16.38
CA LYS A 62 -9.98 -1.14 17.68
C LYS A 62 -10.75 -2.46 17.67
N GLU A 63 -11.49 -2.73 16.60
CA GLU A 63 -12.25 -3.98 16.47
C GLU A 63 -11.30 -5.18 16.26
N LEU A 64 -10.22 -5.04 15.49
CA LEU A 64 -9.19 -6.07 15.35
C LEU A 64 -8.49 -6.36 16.68
N SER A 65 -8.14 -5.33 17.45
CA SER A 65 -7.56 -5.52 18.80
C SER A 65 -8.51 -6.28 19.72
N LYS A 66 -9.81 -5.95 19.72
CA LYS A 66 -10.81 -6.69 20.50
C LYS A 66 -10.93 -8.15 20.05
N GLU A 67 -10.87 -8.40 18.74
CA GLU A 67 -10.90 -9.77 18.22
C GLU A 67 -9.67 -10.56 18.66
N LEU A 68 -8.48 -9.96 18.59
CA LEU A 68 -7.23 -10.56 19.06
C LEU A 68 -7.28 -10.85 20.56
N ASP A 69 -7.78 -9.94 21.38
CA ASP A 69 -7.91 -10.12 22.83
C ASP A 69 -8.85 -11.28 23.22
N GLN A 70 -9.79 -11.65 22.34
CA GLN A 70 -10.71 -12.76 22.55
C GLN A 70 -10.16 -14.13 22.10
N LEU A 71 -9.01 -14.16 21.43
CA LEU A 71 -8.41 -15.41 21.01
C LEU A 71 -7.87 -16.20 22.21
N PRO A 72 -7.89 -17.55 22.15
CA PRO A 72 -7.31 -18.38 23.19
C PRO A 72 -5.81 -18.12 23.32
N LYS A 73 -5.31 -18.14 24.56
CA LYS A 73 -3.87 -18.01 24.87
C LYS A 73 -3.30 -19.35 25.32
N ILE A 74 -2.05 -19.62 24.95
CA ILE A 74 -1.33 -20.83 25.37
C ILE A 74 -0.51 -20.51 26.63
N GLN A 75 -0.56 -21.43 27.59
CA GLN A 75 0.38 -21.44 28.71
C GLN A 75 1.67 -22.16 28.27
N ASN A 76 2.80 -21.46 28.22
CA ASN A 76 4.09 -21.93 27.72
C ASN A 76 4.19 -22.03 26.19
N PRO A 77 4.24 -20.89 25.46
CA PRO A 77 4.45 -20.91 24.03
C PRO A 77 5.83 -21.49 23.67
N THR A 78 5.85 -22.47 22.76
CA THR A 78 7.08 -23.05 22.24
C THR A 78 7.81 -22.19 21.22
N GLY A 79 7.24 -21.03 20.85
CA GLY A 79 7.78 -20.12 19.84
C GLY A 79 7.38 -20.45 18.40
N ASP A 80 6.97 -21.66 18.10
CA ASP A 80 6.49 -22.07 16.77
C ASP A 80 4.97 -21.94 16.69
N VAL A 81 4.52 -20.96 15.89
CA VAL A 81 3.10 -20.71 15.66
C VAL A 81 2.78 -20.97 14.19
N ASN A 82 1.84 -21.88 13.92
CA ASN A 82 1.40 -22.22 12.58
C ASN A 82 0.23 -21.34 12.13
N MET A 83 0.05 -21.26 10.81
CA MET A 83 -1.14 -20.61 10.26
C MET A 83 -2.41 -21.38 10.63
N SER A 84 -3.47 -20.65 11.01
CA SER A 84 -4.80 -21.21 11.19
C SER A 84 -5.40 -21.67 9.85
N GLN A 85 -6.41 -22.54 9.93
CA GLN A 85 -7.15 -22.97 8.73
C GLN A 85 -7.83 -21.78 8.04
N ASP A 86 -8.30 -20.79 8.82
CA ASP A 86 -8.96 -19.60 8.31
C ASP A 86 -7.98 -18.70 7.55
N LEU A 87 -6.77 -18.50 8.07
CA LEU A 87 -5.73 -17.76 7.36
C LEU A 87 -5.29 -18.48 6.08
N ALA A 88 -5.10 -19.80 6.15
CA ALA A 88 -4.75 -20.60 4.97
C ALA A 88 -5.84 -20.53 3.89
N ARG A 89 -7.13 -20.56 4.28
CA ARG A 89 -8.27 -20.39 3.36
C ARG A 89 -8.26 -19.00 2.72
N LEU A 90 -8.06 -17.94 3.51
CA LEU A 90 -8.00 -16.56 3.03
C LEU A 90 -6.89 -16.37 1.99
N LEU A 91 -5.69 -16.86 2.28
CA LEU A 91 -4.56 -16.77 1.36
C LEU A 91 -4.77 -17.61 0.07
N ASN A 92 -5.45 -18.77 0.16
CA ASN A 92 -5.84 -19.54 -1.03
C ASN A 92 -6.90 -18.82 -1.87
N GLN A 93 -7.81 -18.06 -1.25
CA GLN A 93 -8.76 -17.22 -1.99
C GLN A 93 -8.03 -16.07 -2.70
N ALA A 94 -7.09 -15.41 -2.03
CA ALA A 94 -6.24 -14.39 -2.64
C ALA A 94 -5.42 -14.92 -3.82
N ASP A 95 -4.90 -16.16 -3.74
CA ASP A 95 -4.20 -16.81 -4.86
C ASP A 95 -5.13 -17.05 -6.06
N ARG A 96 -6.37 -17.47 -5.83
CA ARG A 96 -7.36 -17.60 -6.91
C ARG A 96 -7.65 -16.26 -7.58
N LEU A 97 -7.79 -15.19 -6.81
CA LEU A 97 -7.97 -13.83 -7.35
C LEU A 97 -6.75 -13.38 -8.16
N ALA A 98 -5.54 -13.68 -7.70
CA ALA A 98 -4.31 -13.41 -8.44
C ALA A 98 -4.30 -14.12 -9.80
N GLN A 99 -4.63 -15.42 -9.82
CA GLN A 99 -4.73 -16.20 -11.06
C GLN A 99 -5.78 -15.64 -12.02
N GLN A 100 -6.96 -15.24 -11.53
CA GLN A 100 -8.02 -14.64 -12.35
C GLN A 100 -7.59 -13.30 -12.95
N LYS A 101 -6.76 -12.52 -12.26
CA LYS A 101 -6.22 -11.25 -12.73
C LYS A 101 -4.96 -11.39 -13.60
N GLY A 102 -4.41 -12.60 -13.74
CA GLY A 102 -3.18 -12.86 -14.48
C GLY A 102 -1.92 -12.47 -13.70
N ASP A 103 -2.01 -12.30 -12.38
CA ASP A 103 -0.90 -11.94 -11.52
C ASP A 103 0.02 -13.14 -11.26
N GLN A 104 1.32 -12.95 -11.34
CA GLN A 104 2.32 -13.97 -10.95
C GLN A 104 2.49 -14.01 -9.43
N PHE A 105 2.31 -12.89 -8.75
CA PHE A 105 2.43 -12.77 -7.31
C PHE A 105 1.13 -12.36 -6.65
N ILE A 106 0.93 -12.80 -5.42
CA ILE A 106 -0.21 -12.45 -4.57
C ILE A 106 0.17 -11.20 -3.79
N SER A 107 -0.55 -10.11 -4.02
CA SER A 107 -0.32 -8.82 -3.37
C SER A 107 -1.22 -8.61 -2.16
N SER A 108 -0.84 -7.67 -1.29
CA SER A 108 -1.56 -7.35 -0.05
C SER A 108 -3.00 -6.93 -0.31
N GLU A 109 -3.26 -6.16 -1.39
CA GLU A 109 -4.61 -5.73 -1.75
C GLU A 109 -5.53 -6.87 -2.19
N LEU A 110 -4.97 -7.98 -2.73
CA LEU A 110 -5.79 -9.16 -3.05
C LEU A 110 -6.20 -9.93 -1.80
N VAL A 111 -5.36 -9.93 -0.76
CA VAL A 111 -5.73 -10.50 0.54
C VAL A 111 -6.89 -9.71 1.16
N LEU A 112 -6.84 -8.37 1.09
CA LEU A 112 -7.92 -7.52 1.55
C LEU A 112 -9.22 -7.77 0.77
N LEU A 113 -9.14 -7.89 -0.56
CA LEU A 113 -10.29 -8.18 -1.40
C LEU A 113 -10.88 -9.56 -1.11
N ALA A 114 -10.03 -10.58 -0.93
CA ALA A 114 -10.44 -11.92 -0.55
C ALA A 114 -11.13 -11.94 0.84
N ALA A 115 -10.63 -11.14 1.78
CA ALA A 115 -11.23 -11.04 3.11
C ALA A 115 -12.66 -10.50 3.08
N MET A 116 -13.01 -9.62 2.14
CA MET A 116 -14.39 -9.14 1.99
C MET A 116 -15.36 -10.19 1.43
N ASP A 117 -14.85 -11.24 0.77
CA ASP A 117 -15.67 -12.37 0.30
C ASP A 117 -15.76 -13.51 1.32
N ASP A 118 -14.98 -13.44 2.38
CA ASP A 118 -14.93 -14.49 3.37
C ASP A 118 -16.01 -14.30 4.45
N ASN A 119 -16.73 -15.37 4.80
CA ASN A 119 -17.68 -15.38 5.91
C ASN A 119 -17.00 -15.44 7.29
N SER A 120 -15.69 -15.24 7.36
CA SER A 120 -14.91 -15.18 8.61
C SER A 120 -15.30 -13.97 9.46
N LYS A 121 -14.80 -13.94 10.69
CA LYS A 121 -14.93 -12.76 11.56
C LYS A 121 -14.35 -11.52 10.92
N LEU A 122 -13.17 -11.62 10.27
CA LEU A 122 -12.54 -10.52 9.56
C LEU A 122 -13.41 -9.99 8.41
N GLY A 123 -14.00 -10.88 7.59
CA GLY A 123 -14.90 -10.49 6.52
C GLY A 123 -16.10 -9.71 7.03
N LYS A 124 -16.73 -10.18 8.11
CA LYS A 124 -17.86 -9.48 8.78
C LYS A 124 -17.45 -8.11 9.32
N LEU A 125 -16.26 -8.01 9.92
CA LEU A 125 -15.69 -6.75 10.40
C LEU A 125 -15.52 -5.73 9.26
N LEU A 126 -14.95 -6.16 8.14
CA LEU A 126 -14.74 -5.29 6.97
C LEU A 126 -16.09 -4.85 6.36
N LEU A 127 -17.03 -5.77 6.19
CA LEU A 127 -18.37 -5.45 5.66
C LEU A 127 -19.15 -4.53 6.60
N GLY A 128 -18.95 -4.67 7.91
CA GLY A 128 -19.58 -3.82 8.93
C GLY A 128 -19.20 -2.34 8.88
N GLN A 129 -18.09 -2.00 8.19
CA GLN A 129 -17.66 -0.60 7.97
C GLN A 129 -18.48 0.14 6.89
N GLY A 130 -19.43 -0.53 6.23
CA GLY A 130 -20.32 0.10 5.25
C GLY A 130 -19.70 0.34 3.87
N VAL A 131 -18.48 -0.13 3.62
CA VAL A 131 -17.82 -0.02 2.31
C VAL A 131 -18.16 -1.23 1.45
N SER A 132 -18.55 -0.98 0.20
CA SER A 132 -18.85 -2.06 -0.73
C SER A 132 -17.57 -2.68 -1.31
N LYS A 133 -17.59 -3.99 -1.52
CA LYS A 133 -16.52 -4.71 -2.23
C LYS A 133 -16.19 -4.08 -3.58
N LYS A 134 -17.23 -3.64 -4.34
CA LYS A 134 -17.06 -3.01 -5.65
C LYS A 134 -16.27 -1.70 -5.57
N ALA A 135 -16.49 -0.91 -4.51
CA ALA A 135 -15.71 0.33 -4.29
C ALA A 135 -14.24 0.01 -4.03
N LEU A 136 -13.96 -1.00 -3.21
CA LEU A 136 -12.61 -1.47 -2.96
C LEU A 136 -11.95 -2.02 -4.23
N GLU A 137 -12.66 -2.82 -5.02
CA GLU A 137 -12.15 -3.38 -6.28
C GLU A 137 -11.80 -2.28 -7.29
N ASN A 138 -12.64 -1.25 -7.42
CA ASN A 138 -12.36 -0.10 -8.27
C ASN A 138 -11.12 0.67 -7.78
N ALA A 139 -10.98 0.88 -6.49
CA ALA A 139 -9.81 1.55 -5.92
C ALA A 139 -8.51 0.74 -6.15
N ILE A 140 -8.57 -0.59 -6.02
CA ILE A 140 -7.45 -1.49 -6.34
C ILE A 140 -7.09 -1.40 -7.82
N ASN A 141 -8.07 -1.41 -8.73
CA ASN A 141 -7.83 -1.31 -10.16
C ASN A 141 -7.20 0.05 -10.53
N ASN A 142 -7.64 1.13 -9.91
CA ASN A 142 -7.04 2.46 -10.07
C ASN A 142 -5.61 2.51 -9.54
N LEU A 143 -5.37 1.93 -8.36
CA LEU A 143 -4.04 1.83 -7.75
C LEU A 143 -3.06 1.04 -8.64
N ARG A 144 -3.54 0.00 -9.31
CA ARG A 144 -2.74 -0.85 -10.19
C ARG A 144 -2.49 -0.25 -11.58
N GLY A 145 -3.28 0.76 -11.99
CA GLY A 145 -3.20 1.32 -13.36
C GLY A 145 -3.47 0.30 -14.47
N GLY A 146 -4.12 -0.82 -14.17
CA GLY A 146 -4.38 -1.92 -15.11
C GLY A 146 -3.22 -2.90 -15.27
N GLU A 147 -2.12 -2.74 -14.53
CA GLU A 147 -0.97 -3.64 -14.61
C GLU A 147 -1.14 -4.90 -13.75
N ALA A 148 -0.68 -6.05 -14.28
CA ALA A 148 -0.57 -7.29 -13.52
C ALA A 148 0.65 -7.27 -12.60
N VAL A 149 0.58 -7.96 -11.46
CA VAL A 149 1.66 -8.05 -10.49
C VAL A 149 2.63 -9.16 -10.89
N ASN A 150 3.66 -8.80 -11.65
CA ASN A 150 4.66 -9.71 -12.20
C ASN A 150 6.03 -9.62 -11.50
N ASP A 151 6.18 -8.69 -10.55
CA ASP A 151 7.39 -8.49 -9.75
C ASP A 151 7.03 -8.63 -8.25
N PRO A 152 7.82 -9.38 -7.47
CA PRO A 152 7.60 -9.51 -6.03
C PRO A 152 7.70 -8.16 -5.29
N ASN A 153 8.44 -7.18 -5.83
CA ASN A 153 8.60 -5.84 -5.25
C ASN A 153 7.63 -4.80 -5.83
N HIS A 154 6.64 -5.23 -6.61
CA HIS A 154 5.71 -4.33 -7.29
C HIS A 154 4.99 -3.33 -6.35
N GLU A 155 4.65 -3.76 -5.13
CA GLU A 155 4.04 -2.88 -4.13
C GLU A 155 5.02 -1.79 -3.62
N GLU A 156 6.32 -2.06 -3.59
CA GLU A 156 7.34 -1.10 -3.19
C GLU A 156 7.60 -0.05 -4.27
N SER A 157 7.66 -0.48 -5.53
CA SER A 157 7.92 0.40 -6.66
C SER A 157 6.82 1.45 -6.88
N ARG A 158 5.56 1.11 -6.61
CA ARG A 158 4.43 2.03 -6.71
C ARG A 158 4.52 3.24 -5.78
N GLN A 159 5.17 3.08 -4.64
CA GLN A 159 5.32 4.16 -3.65
C GLN A 159 6.69 4.85 -3.73
N ALA A 160 7.56 4.42 -4.64
CA ALA A 160 8.90 4.98 -4.76
C ALA A 160 8.85 6.48 -5.09
N LEU A 161 7.97 6.90 -5.99
CA LEU A 161 7.80 8.32 -6.32
C LEU A 161 7.35 9.12 -5.10
N ASP A 162 6.31 8.71 -4.40
CA ASP A 162 5.80 9.41 -3.20
C ASP A 162 6.83 9.46 -2.07
N LYS A 163 7.69 8.43 -1.98
CA LYS A 163 8.68 8.28 -0.92
C LYS A 163 9.98 9.04 -1.17
N TYR A 164 10.39 9.13 -2.45
CA TYR A 164 11.71 9.64 -2.83
C TYR A 164 11.65 10.89 -3.71
N THR A 165 10.45 11.34 -4.10
CA THR A 165 10.28 12.53 -4.93
C THR A 165 9.30 13.52 -4.30
N VAL A 166 9.32 14.73 -4.81
CA VAL A 166 8.38 15.79 -4.44
C VAL A 166 7.64 16.22 -5.70
N ASP A 167 6.31 16.15 -5.68
CA ASP A 167 5.47 16.69 -6.74
C ASP A 167 5.51 18.21 -6.71
N LEU A 168 6.32 18.79 -7.60
CA LEU A 168 6.52 20.24 -7.69
C LEU A 168 5.25 20.95 -8.20
N THR A 169 4.49 20.31 -9.10
CA THR A 169 3.24 20.87 -9.62
C THR A 169 2.22 21.03 -8.50
N LYS A 170 2.05 19.99 -7.69
CA LYS A 170 1.16 20.04 -6.52
C LYS A 170 1.60 21.10 -5.50
N ARG A 171 2.91 21.21 -5.25
CA ARG A 171 3.43 22.27 -4.36
C ARG A 171 3.19 23.66 -4.89
N ALA A 172 3.28 23.84 -6.22
CA ALA A 172 2.96 25.11 -6.86
C ALA A 172 1.48 25.48 -6.69
N GLU A 173 0.56 24.53 -6.93
CA GLU A 173 -0.88 24.70 -6.72
C GLU A 173 -1.21 25.05 -5.27
N GLU A 174 -0.50 24.45 -4.32
CA GLU A 174 -0.65 24.72 -2.88
C GLU A 174 0.04 26.03 -2.41
N GLY A 175 0.71 26.75 -3.31
CA GLY A 175 1.44 27.98 -2.98
C GLY A 175 2.66 27.77 -2.07
N LYS A 176 3.23 26.57 -2.07
CA LYS A 176 4.35 26.16 -1.20
C LYS A 176 5.73 26.28 -1.86
N LEU A 177 5.80 26.82 -3.08
CA LEU A 177 7.07 27.11 -3.73
C LEU A 177 7.53 28.53 -3.36
N ASP A 178 8.85 28.66 -3.19
CA ASP A 178 9.45 29.98 -2.97
C ASP A 178 9.33 30.86 -4.22
N PRO A 179 9.00 32.15 -4.07
CA PRO A 179 8.87 33.04 -5.22
C PRO A 179 10.24 33.28 -5.88
N VAL A 180 10.28 33.15 -7.20
CA VAL A 180 11.47 33.46 -8.00
C VAL A 180 11.41 34.92 -8.40
N ILE A 181 12.40 35.73 -7.96
CA ILE A 181 12.45 37.18 -8.20
C ILE A 181 13.60 37.49 -9.17
N GLY A 182 13.32 38.32 -10.17
CA GLY A 182 14.32 38.87 -11.07
C GLY A 182 14.86 37.85 -12.12
N ARG A 183 14.04 36.82 -12.47
CA ARG A 183 14.37 35.81 -13.47
C ARG A 183 13.27 35.64 -14.54
N ASP A 184 12.50 36.68 -14.79
CA ASP A 184 11.35 36.62 -15.69
C ASP A 184 11.75 36.30 -17.14
N ASP A 185 12.89 36.80 -17.61
CA ASP A 185 13.36 36.56 -18.97
C ASP A 185 13.82 35.11 -19.15
N GLU A 186 14.55 34.55 -18.20
CA GLU A 186 14.99 33.15 -18.23
C GLU A 186 13.80 32.17 -18.14
N ILE A 187 12.82 32.46 -17.29
CA ILE A 187 11.59 31.67 -17.18
C ILE A 187 10.82 31.72 -18.50
N ARG A 188 10.60 32.91 -19.06
CA ARG A 188 9.90 33.08 -20.34
C ARG A 188 10.61 32.33 -21.46
N ARG A 189 11.95 32.41 -21.48
CA ARG A 189 12.75 31.70 -22.49
C ARG A 189 12.66 30.19 -22.34
N THR A 190 12.69 29.68 -21.11
CA THR A 190 12.54 28.25 -20.80
C THR A 190 11.18 27.74 -21.27
N ILE A 191 10.10 28.44 -20.97
CA ILE A 191 8.74 28.11 -21.42
C ILE A 191 8.66 28.09 -22.96
N GLN A 192 9.24 29.10 -23.64
CA GLN A 192 9.29 29.14 -25.10
C GLN A 192 10.00 27.93 -25.72
N VAL A 193 11.07 27.42 -25.06
CA VAL A 193 11.79 26.24 -25.54
C VAL A 193 10.97 24.99 -25.31
N LEU A 194 10.35 24.84 -24.12
CA LEU A 194 9.52 23.70 -23.78
C LEU A 194 8.27 23.57 -24.69
N GLN A 195 7.71 24.67 -25.18
CA GLN A 195 6.55 24.67 -26.07
C GLN A 195 6.86 24.25 -27.52
N ARG A 196 8.12 24.07 -27.89
CA ARG A 196 8.50 23.62 -29.24
C ARG A 196 8.08 22.19 -29.48
N ARG A 197 7.72 21.86 -30.72
CA ARG A 197 7.41 20.48 -31.12
C ARG A 197 8.62 19.54 -31.12
N THR A 198 9.81 20.11 -31.38
CA THR A 198 11.09 19.40 -31.40
C THR A 198 12.15 20.30 -30.77
N LYS A 199 13.27 19.69 -30.29
CA LYS A 199 14.36 20.42 -29.63
C LYS A 199 13.87 21.26 -28.44
N ASN A 200 12.99 20.65 -27.65
CA ASN A 200 12.30 21.25 -26.51
C ASN A 200 12.98 21.01 -25.16
N ASN A 201 14.25 20.65 -25.17
CA ASN A 201 15.06 20.42 -23.96
C ASN A 201 15.86 21.68 -23.62
N PRO A 202 15.42 22.56 -22.72
CA PRO A 202 16.20 23.73 -22.28
C PRO A 202 17.37 23.28 -21.39
N VAL A 203 18.49 23.96 -21.52
CA VAL A 203 19.66 23.78 -20.64
C VAL A 203 19.94 25.12 -19.96
N LEU A 204 19.90 25.11 -18.62
CA LEU A 204 20.23 26.29 -17.81
C LEU A 204 21.71 26.24 -17.43
N ILE A 205 22.50 27.24 -17.90
CA ILE A 205 23.93 27.37 -17.66
C ILE A 205 24.20 28.56 -16.73
N GLY A 206 25.10 28.39 -15.80
CA GLY A 206 25.52 29.46 -14.88
C GLY A 206 26.33 28.90 -13.72
N GLU A 207 26.91 29.80 -12.92
CA GLU A 207 27.72 29.46 -11.78
C GLU A 207 26.89 28.80 -10.64
N PRO A 208 27.54 28.08 -9.70
CA PRO A 208 26.84 27.55 -8.52
C PRO A 208 26.13 28.67 -7.74
N GLY A 209 24.94 28.39 -7.24
CA GLY A 209 24.19 29.32 -6.39
C GLY A 209 23.39 30.42 -7.10
N VAL A 210 23.46 30.55 -8.43
CA VAL A 210 22.73 31.60 -9.18
C VAL A 210 21.23 31.30 -9.40
N GLY A 211 20.67 30.27 -8.76
CA GLY A 211 19.23 30.00 -8.80
C GLY A 211 18.75 29.19 -10.03
N LYS A 212 19.61 28.40 -10.69
CA LYS A 212 19.21 27.57 -11.85
C LYS A 212 18.06 26.60 -11.52
N THR A 213 18.12 25.95 -10.38
CA THR A 213 17.09 25.00 -9.92
C THR A 213 15.78 25.69 -9.52
N ALA A 214 15.82 26.97 -9.18
CA ALA A 214 14.64 27.73 -8.84
C ALA A 214 13.78 28.08 -10.07
N ILE A 215 14.36 28.03 -11.28
CA ILE A 215 13.67 28.29 -12.54
C ILE A 215 12.93 27.02 -13.02
N ALA A 216 13.39 25.83 -12.64
CA ALA A 216 12.81 24.54 -13.02
C ALA A 216 11.58 24.21 -12.18
#